data_b40d97be9d24d851436830badbdeb77b
#
_entry.id   b40d97be9d24d851436830badbdeb77b
#
_cell.length_a   1.000
_cell.length_b   1.000
_cell.length_c   1.000
_cell.angle_alpha   90.00
_cell.angle_beta   90.00
_cell.angle_gamma   90.00
#
_symmetry.space_group_name_H-M   'P 1'
#
loop_
_entity.id
_entity.type
_entity.pdbx_description
1 polymer ?
#
loop_
_entity_poly.entity_id
_entity_poly.type
_entity_poly.pdbx_seq_one_letter_code
_entity_poly.pdbx_strand_id
1 'polypeptide(L)'
;MTTIQNMLADMRRELMSANPPLGVSTTPAEGFRTHRFESEVPLSCSTGEIAVSFILSGVKTVTVGGRFFSYGAGEGLLCGAALPSTFRAMHASPEEPFLSVSLALDRATLIELAEHLPQTDQKENAELPPEAIFVFEPTEDLLFDFERLIKLLKTPELAPLRAPCIIRDIHSLLLAGPTAARLLPLLRESAPANTVVRAIGWLRRNFDKPI
;
A
#
# COMPACT_ATOMS: atom_id res chain seq x y z
N MET A 1 7.57 8.60 23.81
CA MET A 1 7.14 8.01 22.53
C MET A 1 6.31 9.07 21.81
N THR A 2 6.46 9.20 20.51
CA THR A 2 5.64 10.11 19.69
C THR A 2 4.23 9.54 19.52
N THR A 3 3.25 10.37 19.14
CA THR A 3 1.87 9.92 18.85
C THR A 3 1.87 8.76 17.85
N ILE A 4 2.63 8.89 16.75
CA ILE A 4 2.77 7.84 15.73
C ILE A 4 3.29 6.52 16.32
N GLN A 5 4.32 6.56 17.18
CA GLN A 5 4.84 5.33 17.79
C GLN A 5 3.81 4.63 18.68
N ASN A 6 2.98 5.38 19.39
CA ASN A 6 1.89 4.82 20.18
C ASN A 6 0.83 4.18 19.28
N MET A 7 0.43 4.86 18.20
CA MET A 7 -0.53 4.32 17.22
C MET A 7 -0.02 3.01 16.59
N LEU A 8 1.24 2.95 16.20
CA LEU A 8 1.84 1.73 15.63
C LEU A 8 1.84 0.57 16.63
N ALA A 9 2.15 0.86 17.90
CA ALA A 9 2.10 -0.16 18.96
C ALA A 9 0.66 -0.66 19.18
N ASP A 10 -0.32 0.23 19.12
CA ASP A 10 -1.73 -0.12 19.23
C ASP A 10 -2.20 -0.94 18.01
N MET A 11 -1.88 -0.53 16.80
CA MET A 11 -2.18 -1.27 15.57
C MET A 11 -1.57 -2.67 15.60
N ARG A 12 -0.30 -2.80 16.03
CA ARG A 12 0.37 -4.10 16.20
C ARG A 12 -0.38 -4.99 17.19
N ARG A 13 -0.76 -4.44 18.35
CA ARG A 13 -1.50 -5.16 19.38
C ARG A 13 -2.88 -5.60 18.87
N GLU A 14 -3.61 -4.71 18.20
CA GLU A 14 -4.91 -4.99 17.61
C GLU A 14 -4.84 -6.10 16.56
N LEU A 15 -3.85 -6.00 15.66
CA LEU A 15 -3.64 -7.01 14.61
C LEU A 15 -3.30 -8.37 15.20
N MET A 16 -2.38 -8.43 16.17
CA MET A 16 -2.04 -9.69 16.86
C MET A 16 -3.23 -10.27 17.63
N SER A 17 -4.05 -9.42 18.26
CA SER A 17 -5.26 -9.84 18.95
C SER A 17 -6.33 -10.40 17.99
N ALA A 18 -6.39 -9.93 16.75
CA ALA A 18 -7.24 -10.48 15.71
C ALA A 18 -6.71 -11.83 15.16
N ASN A 19 -5.48 -12.19 15.51
CA ASN A 19 -4.81 -13.45 15.15
C ASN A 19 -4.91 -13.81 13.65
N PRO A 20 -4.43 -12.94 12.75
CA PRO A 20 -4.49 -13.23 11.32
C PRO A 20 -3.69 -14.49 11.01
N PRO A 21 -4.11 -15.28 9.99
CA PRO A 21 -3.36 -16.43 9.52
C PRO A 21 -1.91 -16.08 9.13
N LEU A 22 -1.03 -17.07 9.19
CA LEU A 22 0.33 -16.92 8.65
C LEU A 22 0.28 -16.72 7.14
N GLY A 23 1.21 -15.92 6.63
CA GLY A 23 1.29 -15.55 5.22
C GLY A 23 0.57 -14.24 4.91
N VAL A 24 0.11 -14.11 3.68
CA VAL A 24 -0.73 -13.01 3.19
C VAL A 24 -2.18 -13.44 3.22
N SER A 25 -3.00 -12.71 3.94
CA SER A 25 -4.42 -13.04 4.11
C SER A 25 -5.31 -11.89 3.64
N THR A 26 -6.36 -12.25 2.88
CA THR A 26 -7.46 -11.34 2.57
C THR A 26 -8.35 -11.14 3.80
N THR A 27 -9.03 -10.02 3.85
CA THR A 27 -9.95 -9.69 4.93
C THR A 27 -11.36 -9.44 4.38
N PRO A 28 -12.39 -9.34 5.24
CA PRO A 28 -13.72 -8.93 4.82
C PRO A 28 -13.82 -7.49 4.28
N ALA A 29 -12.83 -6.64 4.55
CA ALA A 29 -12.69 -5.33 3.93
C ALA A 29 -12.02 -5.50 2.56
N GLU A 30 -12.72 -5.22 1.47
CA GLU A 30 -12.22 -5.42 0.11
C GLU A 30 -10.90 -4.68 -0.13
N GLY A 31 -9.94 -5.37 -0.72
CA GLY A 31 -8.60 -4.82 -0.98
C GLY A 31 -7.68 -4.73 0.22
N PHE A 32 -8.20 -4.83 1.45
CA PHE A 32 -7.38 -4.80 2.66
C PHE A 32 -6.82 -6.17 2.97
N ARG A 33 -5.51 -6.27 3.21
CA ARG A 33 -4.81 -7.52 3.49
C ARG A 33 -3.91 -7.38 4.71
N THR A 34 -3.74 -8.49 5.41
CA THR A 34 -2.78 -8.64 6.50
C THR A 34 -1.64 -9.55 6.08
N HIS A 35 -0.45 -9.28 6.59
CA HIS A 35 0.73 -10.08 6.35
C HIS A 35 1.34 -10.43 7.69
N ARG A 36 1.48 -11.73 7.99
CA ARG A 36 2.12 -12.25 9.20
C ARG A 36 3.08 -13.35 8.83
N PHE A 37 4.35 -13.17 9.17
CA PHE A 37 5.38 -14.18 8.97
C PHE A 37 6.16 -14.37 10.27
N GLU A 38 6.35 -15.60 10.68
CA GLU A 38 7.11 -16.00 11.89
C GLU A 38 8.52 -16.49 11.54
N SER A 39 8.90 -16.40 10.29
CA SER A 39 10.24 -16.62 9.78
C SER A 39 10.49 -15.68 8.61
N GLU A 40 11.76 -15.48 8.28
CA GLU A 40 12.11 -14.67 7.12
C GLU A 40 11.52 -15.25 5.84
N VAL A 41 10.93 -14.37 5.02
CA VAL A 41 10.41 -14.76 3.71
C VAL A 41 11.52 -14.60 2.68
N PRO A 42 11.87 -15.67 1.97
CA PRO A 42 12.84 -15.59 0.87
C PRO A 42 12.30 -14.68 -0.24
N LEU A 43 13.18 -14.33 -1.18
CA LEU A 43 12.80 -13.48 -2.31
C LEU A 43 11.59 -14.06 -3.04
N SER A 44 10.49 -13.33 -3.01
CA SER A 44 9.21 -13.71 -3.60
C SER A 44 8.76 -12.69 -4.64
N CYS A 45 8.08 -13.15 -5.69
CA CYS A 45 7.54 -12.28 -6.73
C CYS A 45 6.13 -11.81 -6.37
N SER A 46 5.83 -10.55 -6.69
CA SER A 46 4.50 -9.98 -6.64
C SER A 46 4.08 -9.51 -8.05
N THR A 47 2.82 -9.71 -8.38
CA THR A 47 2.28 -9.29 -9.67
C THR A 47 2.05 -7.78 -9.77
N GLY A 48 2.28 -7.07 -8.70
CA GLY A 48 2.07 -5.62 -8.61
C GLY A 48 0.59 -5.23 -8.68
N GLU A 49 0.23 -4.31 -7.84
CA GLU A 49 -1.06 -3.60 -7.86
C GLU A 49 -0.82 -2.17 -7.38
N ILE A 50 -1.75 -1.28 -7.64
CA ILE A 50 -1.74 0.04 -7.01
C ILE A 50 -2.12 -0.19 -5.55
N ALA A 51 -1.22 0.11 -4.63
CA ALA A 51 -1.43 -0.22 -3.23
C ALA A 51 -0.61 0.68 -2.30
N VAL A 52 -1.08 0.82 -1.09
CA VAL A 52 -0.34 1.37 0.04
C VAL A 52 -0.16 0.31 1.11
N SER A 53 1.01 0.26 1.73
CA SER A 53 1.31 -0.72 2.79
C SER A 53 2.10 -0.08 3.92
N PHE A 54 1.89 -0.58 5.15
CA PHE A 54 2.61 -0.17 6.36
C PHE A 54 3.22 -1.36 7.05
N ILE A 55 4.46 -1.20 7.51
CA ILE A 55 5.12 -2.18 8.36
C ILE A 55 4.80 -1.86 9.82
N LEU A 56 4.31 -2.83 10.55
CA LEU A 56 4.04 -2.73 11.99
C LEU A 56 5.14 -3.41 12.83
N SER A 57 5.85 -4.38 12.25
CA SER A 57 6.98 -5.09 12.87
C SER A 57 7.85 -5.73 11.80
N GLY A 58 9.17 -5.70 11.99
CA GLY A 58 10.14 -6.23 11.04
C GLY A 58 10.54 -5.21 9.96
N VAL A 59 11.18 -5.71 8.92
CA VAL A 59 11.67 -4.92 7.77
C VAL A 59 11.27 -5.62 6.47
N LYS A 60 10.87 -4.86 5.48
CA LYS A 60 10.58 -5.34 4.14
C LYS A 60 11.50 -4.69 3.11
N THR A 61 12.02 -5.48 2.21
CA THR A 61 12.74 -4.99 1.03
C THR A 61 11.92 -5.30 -0.21
N VAL A 62 11.89 -4.35 -1.14
CA VAL A 62 11.17 -4.48 -2.41
C VAL A 62 12.09 -4.03 -3.54
N THR A 63 12.12 -4.79 -4.62
CA THR A 63 12.85 -4.41 -5.84
C THR A 63 11.88 -4.30 -7.01
N VAL A 64 11.90 -3.18 -7.70
CA VAL A 64 11.07 -2.89 -8.87
C VAL A 64 11.91 -2.20 -9.93
N GLY A 65 11.93 -2.73 -11.13
CA GLY A 65 12.68 -2.14 -12.25
C GLY A 65 14.17 -1.94 -11.96
N GLY A 66 14.78 -2.82 -11.15
CA GLY A 66 16.18 -2.72 -10.72
C GLY A 66 16.41 -1.74 -9.54
N ARG A 67 15.40 -1.04 -9.06
CA ARG A 67 15.49 -0.16 -7.88
C ARG A 67 15.14 -0.92 -6.62
N PHE A 68 15.92 -0.68 -5.58
CA PHE A 68 15.79 -1.31 -4.27
C PHE A 68 15.22 -0.33 -3.25
N PHE A 69 14.21 -0.77 -2.51
CA PHE A 69 13.58 -0.05 -1.42
C PHE A 69 13.64 -0.91 -0.16
N SER A 70 14.03 -0.31 0.96
CA SER A 70 13.97 -0.96 2.28
C SER A 70 13.18 -0.05 3.21
N TYR A 71 12.23 -0.60 3.93
CA TYR A 71 11.40 0.14 4.88
C TYR A 71 10.96 -0.75 6.03
N GLY A 72 10.76 -0.16 7.19
CA GLY A 72 10.49 -0.84 8.45
C GLY A 72 9.29 -0.28 9.19
N ALA A 73 9.19 -0.65 10.47
CA ALA A 73 8.07 -0.23 11.32
C ALA A 73 7.95 1.31 11.36
N GLY A 74 6.77 1.81 11.08
CA GLY A 74 6.46 3.25 11.02
C GLY A 74 6.60 3.88 9.66
N GLU A 75 7.06 3.14 8.66
CA GLU A 75 7.17 3.62 7.28
C GLU A 75 6.10 2.98 6.39
N GLY A 76 5.66 3.75 5.41
CA GLY A 76 4.75 3.30 4.36
C GLY A 76 5.45 3.16 3.02
N LEU A 77 4.99 2.20 2.22
CA LEU A 77 5.34 2.10 0.80
C LEU A 77 4.08 2.34 -0.03
N LEU A 78 4.16 3.28 -0.96
CA LEU A 78 3.11 3.50 -1.95
C LEU A 78 3.57 2.99 -3.31
N CYS A 79 2.78 2.09 -3.89
CA CYS A 79 2.91 1.62 -5.26
C CYS A 79 1.82 2.29 -6.10
N GLY A 80 2.15 3.35 -6.82
CA GLY A 80 1.20 4.12 -7.64
C GLY A 80 0.97 3.52 -9.04
N ALA A 81 1.64 2.42 -9.38
CA ALA A 81 1.44 1.68 -10.61
C ALA A 81 1.63 0.17 -10.39
N ALA A 82 0.86 -0.65 -11.13
CA ALA A 82 0.87 -2.10 -11.00
C ALA A 82 2.10 -2.73 -11.70
N LEU A 83 3.29 -2.51 -11.15
CA LEU A 83 4.55 -3.01 -11.69
C LEU A 83 4.94 -4.35 -11.03
N PRO A 84 5.52 -5.30 -11.78
CA PRO A 84 6.09 -6.51 -11.20
C PRO A 84 7.19 -6.15 -10.22
N SER A 85 7.17 -6.79 -9.07
CA SER A 85 8.14 -6.56 -8.00
C SER A 85 8.60 -7.88 -7.38
N THR A 86 9.77 -7.85 -6.76
CA THR A 86 10.19 -8.89 -5.83
C THR A 86 10.28 -8.30 -4.44
N PHE A 87 9.99 -9.10 -3.43
CA PHE A 87 10.07 -8.66 -2.04
C PHE A 87 10.69 -9.73 -1.14
N ARG A 88 11.23 -9.28 -0.01
CA ARG A 88 11.67 -10.11 1.10
C ARG A 88 11.18 -9.50 2.40
N ALA A 89 10.69 -10.31 3.33
CA ALA A 89 10.43 -9.91 4.70
C ALA A 89 11.54 -10.44 5.60
N MET A 90 12.09 -9.60 6.44
CA MET A 90 13.23 -9.87 7.31
C MET A 90 12.90 -9.51 8.76
N HIS A 91 13.74 -9.98 9.68
CA HIS A 91 13.58 -9.79 11.12
C HIS A 91 12.23 -10.33 11.60
N ALA A 92 11.97 -11.60 11.31
CA ALA A 92 10.76 -12.32 11.69
C ALA A 92 11.12 -13.57 12.50
N SER A 93 10.46 -13.72 13.64
CA SER A 93 10.50 -14.92 14.49
C SER A 93 9.10 -15.19 15.07
N PRO A 94 8.86 -16.35 15.69
CA PRO A 94 7.59 -16.60 16.38
C PRO A 94 7.31 -15.61 17.51
N GLU A 95 8.34 -15.12 18.21
CA GLU A 95 8.24 -14.18 19.32
C GLU A 95 8.03 -12.74 18.81
N GLU A 96 8.68 -12.41 17.70
CA GLU A 96 8.59 -11.11 17.03
C GLU A 96 8.29 -11.32 15.54
N PRO A 97 7.02 -11.58 15.18
CA PRO A 97 6.65 -11.82 13.78
C PRO A 97 6.78 -10.54 12.96
N PHE A 98 7.15 -10.72 11.68
CA PHE A 98 6.94 -9.67 10.71
C PHE A 98 5.45 -9.43 10.55
N LEU A 99 5.03 -8.17 10.71
CA LEU A 99 3.65 -7.74 10.58
C LEU A 99 3.55 -6.56 9.64
N SER A 100 2.68 -6.65 8.67
CA SER A 100 2.31 -5.52 7.83
C SER A 100 0.84 -5.59 7.43
N VAL A 101 0.32 -4.45 7.00
CA VAL A 101 -1.00 -4.32 6.39
C VAL A 101 -0.86 -3.65 5.03
N SER A 102 -1.73 -4.00 4.10
CA SER A 102 -1.77 -3.35 2.80
C SER A 102 -3.20 -3.14 2.33
N LEU A 103 -3.41 -2.08 1.57
CA LEU A 103 -4.66 -1.77 0.92
C LEU A 103 -4.43 -1.60 -0.58
N ALA A 104 -5.13 -2.37 -1.39
CA ALA A 104 -5.23 -2.14 -2.81
C ALA A 104 -6.02 -0.84 -3.03
N LEU A 105 -5.49 0.05 -3.88
CA LEU A 105 -6.11 1.32 -4.18
C LEU A 105 -6.92 1.22 -5.48
N ASP A 106 -8.16 1.70 -5.44
CA ASP A 106 -8.97 1.81 -6.63
C ASP A 106 -8.62 3.05 -7.43
N ARG A 107 -8.10 2.84 -8.63
CA ARG A 107 -7.68 3.92 -9.51
C ARG A 107 -8.84 4.82 -9.94
N ALA A 108 -10.04 4.27 -10.11
CA ALA A 108 -11.20 5.06 -10.50
C ALA A 108 -11.61 6.02 -9.38
N THR A 109 -11.64 5.55 -8.14
CA THR A 109 -11.86 6.38 -6.94
C THR A 109 -10.79 7.46 -6.78
N LEU A 110 -9.51 7.13 -7.01
CA LEU A 110 -8.43 8.13 -6.95
C LEU A 110 -8.61 9.23 -8.01
N ILE A 111 -8.99 8.88 -9.24
CA ILE A 111 -9.24 9.85 -10.30
C ILE A 111 -10.44 10.73 -9.95
N GLU A 112 -11.55 10.12 -9.53
CA GLU A 112 -12.75 10.85 -9.11
C GLU A 112 -12.45 11.86 -7.99
N LEU A 113 -11.75 11.42 -6.95
CA LEU A 113 -11.38 12.30 -5.84
C LEU A 113 -10.41 13.41 -6.26
N ALA A 114 -9.49 13.13 -7.18
CA ALA A 114 -8.53 14.11 -7.67
C ALA A 114 -9.21 15.29 -8.42
N GLU A 115 -10.39 15.08 -9.02
CA GLU A 115 -11.18 16.12 -9.68
C GLU A 115 -11.71 17.16 -8.68
N HIS A 116 -11.84 16.79 -7.41
CA HIS A 116 -12.36 17.68 -6.35
C HIS A 116 -11.25 18.44 -5.61
N LEU A 117 -9.98 18.13 -5.90
CA LEU A 117 -8.89 18.87 -5.29
C LEU A 117 -8.84 20.32 -5.77
N PRO A 118 -8.53 21.28 -4.88
CA PRO A 118 -8.26 22.65 -5.29
C PRO A 118 -7.20 22.64 -6.40
N GLN A 119 -7.46 23.39 -7.47
CA GLN A 119 -6.46 23.60 -8.52
C GLN A 119 -5.35 24.52 -7.96
N THR A 120 -4.56 24.02 -7.06
CA THR A 120 -3.28 24.64 -6.70
C THR A 120 -2.34 24.44 -7.89
N ASP A 121 -1.62 25.49 -8.25
CA ASP A 121 -0.71 25.54 -9.40
C ASP A 121 0.13 24.27 -9.47
N GLN A 122 -0.28 23.35 -10.35
CA GLN A 122 0.41 22.06 -10.60
C GLN A 122 1.84 22.25 -11.16
N LYS A 123 2.29 23.49 -11.29
CA LYS A 123 3.62 23.86 -11.81
C LYS A 123 4.74 23.62 -10.80
N GLU A 124 4.48 23.72 -9.49
CA GLU A 124 5.52 23.55 -8.47
C GLU A 124 5.93 22.10 -8.21
N ASN A 125 5.09 21.13 -8.61
CA ASN A 125 5.36 19.69 -8.39
C ASN A 125 5.99 18.98 -9.60
N ALA A 126 6.38 19.71 -10.65
CA ALA A 126 6.93 19.12 -11.88
C ALA A 126 8.39 18.66 -11.76
N GLU A 127 9.10 18.98 -10.68
CA GLU A 127 10.53 18.70 -10.52
C GLU A 127 10.86 17.29 -10.02
N LEU A 128 9.90 16.57 -9.44
CA LEU A 128 10.14 15.19 -9.02
C LEU A 128 9.77 14.25 -10.15
N PRO A 129 10.70 13.39 -10.60
CA PRO A 129 10.34 12.34 -11.56
C PRO A 129 9.22 11.50 -10.95
N PRO A 130 8.17 11.12 -11.73
CA PRO A 130 7.07 10.32 -11.23
C PRO A 130 7.58 8.92 -10.88
N GLU A 131 8.05 8.76 -9.67
CA GLU A 131 8.43 7.45 -9.13
C GLU A 131 7.15 6.66 -8.89
N ALA A 132 6.98 5.56 -9.64
CA ALA A 132 5.82 4.71 -9.48
C ALA A 132 5.76 4.04 -8.10
N ILE A 133 6.88 3.99 -7.37
CA ILE A 133 6.99 3.40 -6.03
C ILE A 133 7.90 4.28 -5.17
N PHE A 134 7.46 4.54 -3.94
CA PHE A 134 8.25 5.32 -2.97
C PHE A 134 7.87 5.00 -1.53
N VAL A 135 8.85 5.15 -0.65
CA VAL A 135 8.68 5.08 0.80
C VAL A 135 8.30 6.47 1.32
N PHE A 136 7.43 6.52 2.31
CA PHE A 136 6.97 7.77 2.92
C PHE A 136 6.65 7.59 4.41
N GLU A 137 6.64 8.70 5.14
CA GLU A 137 6.17 8.74 6.52
C GLU A 137 4.65 8.98 6.54
N PRO A 138 3.86 8.10 7.20
CA PRO A 138 2.43 8.26 7.27
C PRO A 138 2.02 9.43 8.17
N THR A 139 0.89 10.06 7.87
CA THR A 139 0.22 10.98 8.78
C THR A 139 -0.55 10.22 9.86
N GLU A 140 -0.84 10.88 10.99
CA GLU A 140 -1.66 10.30 12.07
C GLU A 140 -3.05 9.89 11.57
N ASP A 141 -3.69 10.73 10.75
CA ASP A 141 -5.01 10.45 10.17
C ASP A 141 -5.01 9.19 9.31
N LEU A 142 -3.97 9.02 8.49
CA LEU A 142 -3.83 7.84 7.65
C LEU A 142 -3.64 6.56 8.48
N LEU A 143 -2.81 6.62 9.52
CA LEU A 143 -2.64 5.50 10.45
C LEU A 143 -3.93 5.20 11.23
N PHE A 144 -4.69 6.23 11.63
CA PHE A 144 -5.96 6.07 12.29
C PHE A 144 -6.97 5.28 11.45
N ASP A 145 -7.06 5.57 10.16
CA ASP A 145 -7.95 4.83 9.26
C ASP A 145 -7.50 3.38 9.05
N PHE A 146 -6.19 3.13 8.94
CA PHE A 146 -5.68 1.76 8.93
C PHE A 146 -5.97 1.01 10.23
N GLU A 147 -5.86 1.66 11.39
CA GLU A 147 -6.25 1.08 12.67
C GLU A 147 -7.73 0.70 12.70
N ARG A 148 -8.61 1.56 12.14
CA ARG A 148 -10.05 1.27 12.01
C ARG A 148 -10.29 0.01 11.15
N LEU A 149 -9.56 -0.16 10.03
CA LEU A 149 -9.65 -1.38 9.21
C LEU A 149 -9.17 -2.62 9.98
N ILE A 150 -8.07 -2.51 10.74
CA ILE A 150 -7.59 -3.60 11.59
C ILE A 150 -8.65 -4.00 12.62
N LYS A 151 -9.31 -3.04 13.27
CA LYS A 151 -10.38 -3.30 14.26
C LYS A 151 -11.58 -4.03 13.65
N LEU A 152 -11.87 -3.83 12.36
CA LEU A 152 -12.95 -4.56 11.67
C LEU A 152 -12.65 -6.06 11.51
N LEU A 153 -11.39 -6.51 11.67
CA LEU A 153 -11.08 -7.94 11.69
C LEU A 153 -11.78 -8.69 12.84
N LYS A 154 -12.11 -7.99 13.92
CA LYS A 154 -12.82 -8.54 15.07
C LYS A 154 -14.36 -8.48 14.95
N THR A 155 -14.87 -7.73 13.97
CA THR A 155 -16.29 -7.56 13.66
C THR A 155 -16.52 -7.68 12.16
N PRO A 156 -16.20 -8.86 11.58
CA PRO A 156 -16.20 -9.05 10.13
C PRO A 156 -17.54 -8.77 9.45
N GLU A 157 -18.64 -8.96 10.19
CA GLU A 157 -20.01 -8.68 9.75
C GLU A 157 -20.26 -7.18 9.48
N LEU A 158 -19.49 -6.30 10.13
CA LEU A 158 -19.59 -4.85 9.93
C LEU A 158 -18.68 -4.34 8.81
N ALA A 159 -17.76 -5.16 8.31
CA ALA A 159 -16.80 -4.74 7.29
C ALA A 159 -17.49 -4.29 5.99
N PRO A 160 -18.51 -4.98 5.42
CA PRO A 160 -19.18 -4.52 4.20
C PRO A 160 -19.84 -3.15 4.35
N LEU A 161 -20.28 -2.80 5.56
CA LEU A 161 -20.93 -1.51 5.84
C LEU A 161 -19.92 -0.39 6.08
N ARG A 162 -18.84 -0.66 6.82
CA ARG A 162 -17.93 0.38 7.35
C ARG A 162 -16.67 0.56 6.53
N ALA A 163 -16.13 -0.54 5.97
CA ALA A 163 -14.87 -0.48 5.24
C ALA A 163 -14.90 0.43 4.02
N PRO A 164 -15.97 0.49 3.20
CA PRO A 164 -15.99 1.37 2.02
C PRO A 164 -15.76 2.84 2.35
N CYS A 165 -16.35 3.33 3.46
CA CYS A 165 -16.17 4.72 3.89
C CYS A 165 -14.73 4.99 4.36
N ILE A 166 -14.15 4.06 5.13
CA ILE A 166 -12.77 4.18 5.63
C ILE A 166 -11.77 4.11 4.45
N ILE A 167 -12.00 3.19 3.52
CA ILE A 167 -11.15 3.02 2.34
C ILE A 167 -11.19 4.29 1.47
N ARG A 168 -12.37 4.87 1.28
CA ARG A 168 -12.51 6.12 0.52
C ARG A 168 -11.79 7.28 1.22
N ASP A 169 -11.84 7.33 2.56
CA ASP A 169 -11.11 8.33 3.34
C ASP A 169 -9.59 8.17 3.18
N ILE A 170 -9.07 6.95 3.25
CA ILE A 170 -7.66 6.64 2.93
C ILE A 170 -7.26 7.17 1.55
N HIS A 171 -8.09 6.97 0.52
CA HIS A 171 -7.81 7.50 -0.82
C HIS A 171 -7.72 9.04 -0.81
N SER A 172 -8.62 9.71 -0.10
CA SER A 172 -8.63 11.16 0.00
C SER A 172 -7.40 11.69 0.74
N LEU A 173 -7.01 11.05 1.86
CA LEU A 173 -5.82 11.41 2.63
C LEU A 173 -4.52 11.25 1.83
N LEU A 174 -4.42 10.20 1.00
CA LEU A 174 -3.27 10.01 0.10
C LEU A 174 -3.18 11.10 -0.96
N LEU A 175 -4.31 11.62 -1.44
CA LEU A 175 -4.37 12.68 -2.46
C LEU A 175 -4.23 14.09 -1.87
N ALA A 176 -4.64 14.31 -0.62
CA ALA A 176 -4.54 15.59 0.06
C ALA A 176 -3.25 15.76 0.89
N GLY A 177 -2.55 14.64 1.16
CA GLY A 177 -1.36 14.60 2.01
C GLY A 177 -0.03 14.69 1.26
N PRO A 178 1.08 14.39 1.95
CA PRO A 178 2.44 14.48 1.38
C PRO A 178 2.69 13.57 0.17
N THR A 179 1.87 12.52 0.00
CA THR A 179 1.96 11.58 -1.13
C THR A 179 1.40 12.13 -2.43
N ALA A 180 0.56 13.18 -2.35
CA ALA A 180 -0.17 13.76 -3.50
C ALA A 180 0.75 14.15 -4.66
N ALA A 181 1.86 14.83 -4.35
CA ALA A 181 2.82 15.32 -5.35
C ALA A 181 3.38 14.20 -6.25
N ARG A 182 3.50 12.98 -5.71
CA ARG A 182 3.99 11.81 -6.44
C ARG A 182 2.87 10.94 -7.01
N LEU A 183 1.72 10.88 -6.33
CA LEU A 183 0.59 10.04 -6.74
C LEU A 183 -0.18 10.65 -7.92
N LEU A 184 -0.51 11.93 -7.85
CA LEU A 184 -1.32 12.62 -8.88
C LEU A 184 -0.77 12.49 -10.31
N PRO A 185 0.55 12.66 -10.57
CA PRO A 185 1.10 12.46 -11.91
C PRO A 185 0.90 11.05 -12.45
N LEU A 186 0.87 10.03 -11.57
CA LEU A 186 0.68 8.62 -11.97
C LEU A 186 -0.75 8.30 -12.38
N LEU A 187 -1.72 9.11 -11.95
CA LEU A 187 -3.13 8.95 -12.33
C LEU A 187 -3.43 9.41 -13.77
N ARG A 188 -2.54 10.21 -14.38
CA ARG A 188 -2.70 10.65 -15.77
C ARG A 188 -2.54 9.47 -16.74
N GLU A 189 -3.36 9.41 -17.78
CA GLU A 189 -3.26 8.35 -18.81
C GLU A 189 -1.91 8.33 -19.51
N SER A 190 -1.31 9.48 -19.73
CA SER A 190 -0.02 9.66 -20.36
C SER A 190 1.18 9.29 -19.49
N ALA A 191 0.99 8.92 -18.22
CA ALA A 191 2.08 8.56 -17.33
C ALA A 191 2.90 7.37 -17.90
N PRO A 192 4.24 7.47 -17.98
CA PRO A 192 5.08 6.39 -18.53
C PRO A 192 4.86 5.03 -17.86
N ALA A 193 4.63 5.02 -16.54
CA ALA A 193 4.32 3.81 -15.79
C ALA A 193 3.07 3.09 -16.32
N ASN A 194 2.03 3.82 -16.74
CA ASN A 194 0.81 3.24 -17.31
C ASN A 194 1.07 2.58 -18.67
N THR A 195 1.98 3.12 -19.46
CA THR A 195 2.39 2.51 -20.74
C THR A 195 3.08 1.17 -20.48
N VAL A 196 3.99 1.10 -19.52
CA VAL A 196 4.65 -0.15 -19.11
C VAL A 196 3.64 -1.17 -18.61
N VAL A 197 2.70 -0.76 -17.75
CA VAL A 197 1.62 -1.64 -17.23
C VAL A 197 0.77 -2.20 -18.37
N ARG A 198 0.39 -1.36 -19.35
CA ARG A 198 -0.37 -1.81 -20.54
C ARG A 198 0.43 -2.82 -21.36
N ALA A 199 1.71 -2.56 -21.59
CA ALA A 199 2.59 -3.47 -22.34
C ALA A 199 2.72 -4.83 -21.63
N ILE A 200 2.94 -4.84 -20.31
CA ILE A 200 2.97 -6.06 -19.50
C ILE A 200 1.64 -6.80 -19.58
N GLY A 201 0.53 -6.09 -19.45
CA GLY A 201 -0.81 -6.67 -19.59
C GLY A 201 -1.07 -7.29 -20.97
N TRP A 202 -0.58 -6.65 -22.03
CA TRP A 202 -0.66 -7.19 -23.38
C TRP A 202 0.19 -8.45 -23.54
N LEU A 203 1.45 -8.43 -23.08
CA LEU A 203 2.35 -9.58 -23.12
C LEU A 203 1.75 -10.79 -22.37
N ARG A 204 1.19 -10.58 -21.18
CA ARG A 204 0.54 -11.66 -20.39
C ARG A 204 -0.65 -12.30 -21.11
N ARG A 205 -1.39 -11.53 -21.92
CA ARG A 205 -2.53 -12.06 -22.69
C ARG A 205 -2.15 -12.68 -24.03
N ASN A 206 -0.92 -12.48 -24.50
CA ASN A 206 -0.48 -12.89 -25.83
C ASN A 206 0.87 -13.62 -25.79
N PHE A 207 1.31 -14.11 -24.61
CA PHE A 207 2.63 -14.75 -24.48
C PHE A 207 2.77 -16.05 -25.29
N ASP A 208 1.65 -16.68 -25.64
CA ASP A 208 1.53 -17.90 -26.43
C ASP A 208 1.39 -17.65 -27.93
N LYS A 209 1.35 -16.39 -28.38
CA LYS A 209 1.20 -16.01 -29.78
C LYS A 209 2.52 -15.48 -30.34
N PRO A 210 2.85 -15.80 -31.61
CA PRO A 210 4.01 -15.16 -32.26
C PRO A 210 3.80 -13.64 -32.34
N ILE A 211 4.87 -12.90 -32.07
CA ILE A 211 4.90 -11.43 -32.17
C ILE A 211 5.14 -11.04 -33.62
#